data_fa7f52276b87ac3fe7ca1759890023fd
#
_entry.id   fa7f52276b87ac3fe7ca1759890023fd
#
_cell.length_a   1.000
_cell.length_b   1.000
_cell.length_c   1.000
_cell.angle_alpha   90.00
_cell.angle_beta   90.00
_cell.angle_gamma   90.00
#
_symmetry.space_group_name_H-M   'P 1'
#
loop_
_entity.id
_entity.type
_entity.pdbx_description
1 polymer ?
#
loop_
_entity_poly.entity_id
_entity_poly.type
_entity_poly.pdbx_seq_one_letter_code
_entity_poly.pdbx_strand_id
1 'polypeptide(L)'
;MRVRLCHLHDLPDGGSRGFDPCEAGRDTILAVRDGRRVYGYLDDCPHHPGAPMAWRKDAYLNGSGTRIVCHGHGAQFDIATGMCVLGPCFGQALTSLSLNVDEQDDVWLRLLSAWRP
;
A
#
# COMPACT_ATOMS: atom_id res chain seq x y z
N MET A 1 15.74 3.94 -11.22
CA MET A 1 14.66 4.81 -11.74
C MET A 1 13.60 4.99 -10.68
N ARG A 2 13.00 6.17 -10.60
CA ARG A 2 11.94 6.46 -9.62
C ARG A 2 10.78 7.19 -10.27
N VAL A 3 9.59 7.04 -9.69
CA VAL A 3 8.37 7.68 -10.15
C VAL A 3 7.77 8.47 -9.00
N ARG A 4 7.37 9.72 -9.26
CA ARG A 4 6.65 10.52 -8.27
C ARG A 4 5.21 10.02 -8.18
N LEU A 5 4.77 9.69 -6.98
CA LEU A 5 3.39 9.26 -6.74
C LEU A 5 2.47 10.43 -6.41
N CYS A 6 2.89 11.26 -5.46
CA CYS A 6 2.07 12.36 -4.95
C CYS A 6 2.92 13.25 -4.05
N HIS A 7 2.31 14.32 -3.53
CA HIS A 7 2.85 15.08 -2.42
C HIS A 7 2.39 14.45 -1.10
N LEU A 8 3.19 14.56 -0.04
CA LEU A 8 2.87 13.98 1.26
C LEU A 8 1.49 14.44 1.77
N HIS A 9 1.15 15.71 1.54
CA HIS A 9 -0.14 16.25 1.96
C HIS A 9 -1.33 15.73 1.15
N ASP A 10 -1.08 15.03 0.04
CA ASP A 10 -2.14 14.33 -0.70
C ASP A 10 -2.55 13.02 -0.02
N LEU A 11 -1.78 12.59 1.00
CA LEU A 11 -2.10 11.44 1.83
C LEU A 11 -2.62 11.96 3.18
N PRO A 12 -3.82 11.56 3.61
CA PRO A 12 -4.25 11.92 4.96
C PRO A 12 -3.35 11.26 6.00
N ASP A 13 -2.96 12.00 7.04
CA ASP A 13 -2.16 11.43 8.12
C ASP A 13 -2.96 10.33 8.82
N GLY A 14 -2.36 9.14 8.95
CA GLY A 14 -3.05 7.96 9.44
C GLY A 14 -3.99 7.33 8.41
N GLY A 15 -3.90 7.74 7.14
CA GLY A 15 -4.75 7.24 6.07
C GLY A 15 -4.00 6.47 5.00
N SER A 16 -4.74 6.05 3.99
CA SER A 16 -4.21 5.28 2.86
C SER A 16 -4.72 5.79 1.53
N ARG A 17 -3.99 5.44 0.46
CA ARG A 17 -4.39 5.76 -0.91
C ARG A 17 -3.81 4.71 -1.87
N GLY A 18 -4.61 4.35 -2.90
CA GLY A 18 -4.15 3.51 -4.00
C GLY A 18 -3.61 4.34 -5.16
N PHE A 19 -2.69 3.76 -5.92
CA PHE A 19 -2.06 4.40 -7.07
C PHE A 19 -1.96 3.44 -8.24
N ASP A 20 -1.98 4.01 -9.44
CA ASP A 20 -1.80 3.29 -10.70
C ASP A 20 -0.64 3.93 -11.48
N PRO A 21 0.62 3.71 -11.05
CA PRO A 21 1.76 4.42 -11.63
C PRO A 21 2.10 4.02 -13.06
N CYS A 22 1.64 2.85 -13.51
CA CYS A 22 1.93 2.33 -14.84
C CYS A 22 0.69 2.31 -15.74
N GLU A 23 -0.37 3.03 -15.36
CA GLU A 23 -1.59 3.17 -16.15
C GLU A 23 -2.22 1.82 -16.54
N ALA A 24 -2.30 0.92 -15.54
CA ALA A 24 -2.89 -0.40 -15.74
C ALA A 24 -4.42 -0.37 -15.80
N GLY A 25 -5.04 0.78 -15.46
CA GLY A 25 -6.49 0.91 -15.41
C GLY A 25 -7.10 0.57 -14.06
N ARG A 26 -6.26 0.25 -13.07
CA ARG A 26 -6.65 -0.03 -11.69
C ARG A 26 -5.51 0.32 -10.75
N ASP A 27 -5.81 0.52 -9.48
CA ASP A 27 -4.76 0.71 -8.49
C ASP A 27 -3.97 -0.58 -8.31
N THR A 28 -2.65 -0.50 -8.48
CA THR A 28 -1.75 -1.64 -8.37
C THR A 28 -0.87 -1.58 -7.15
N ILE A 29 -0.78 -0.43 -6.49
CA ILE A 29 -0.05 -0.25 -5.24
C ILE A 29 -0.91 0.54 -4.26
N LEU A 30 -0.58 0.39 -2.98
CA LEU A 30 -1.17 1.19 -1.92
C LEU A 30 -0.07 1.85 -1.10
N ALA A 31 -0.37 3.00 -0.52
CA ALA A 31 0.50 3.70 0.39
C ALA A 31 -0.26 4.08 1.66
N VAL A 32 0.41 3.97 2.80
CA VAL A 32 -0.13 4.34 4.12
C VAL A 32 0.80 5.37 4.73
N ARG A 33 0.23 6.49 5.20
CA ARG A 33 0.99 7.57 5.81
C ARG A 33 0.91 7.51 7.33
N ASP A 34 2.07 7.64 7.98
CA ASP A 34 2.20 7.81 9.44
C ASP A 34 3.17 8.98 9.70
N GLY A 35 2.63 10.17 9.86
CA GLY A 35 3.44 11.39 9.98
C GLY A 35 4.21 11.67 8.70
N ARG A 36 5.54 11.64 8.76
CA ARG A 36 6.39 11.77 7.57
C ARG A 36 6.80 10.42 6.99
N ARG A 37 6.41 9.32 7.60
CA ARG A 37 6.69 7.98 7.08
C ARG A 37 5.56 7.54 6.16
N VAL A 38 5.94 6.95 5.03
CA VAL A 38 4.99 6.39 4.07
C VAL A 38 5.42 4.96 3.78
N TYR A 39 4.49 4.04 3.98
CA TYR A 39 4.70 2.61 3.72
C TYR A 39 3.97 2.23 2.46
N GLY A 40 4.65 1.56 1.54
CA GLY A 40 4.08 1.16 0.27
C GLY A 40 4.10 -0.35 0.07
N TYR A 41 3.02 -0.87 -0.53
CA TYR A 41 2.87 -2.29 -0.82
C TYR A 41 2.17 -2.49 -2.15
N LEU A 42 2.41 -3.64 -2.78
CA LEU A 42 1.58 -4.06 -3.91
C LEU A 42 0.15 -4.32 -3.42
N ASP A 43 -0.82 -3.87 -4.19
CA ASP A 43 -2.24 -4.16 -3.97
C ASP A 43 -2.54 -5.57 -4.47
N ASP A 44 -2.09 -6.56 -3.70
CA ASP A 44 -2.15 -7.96 -4.07
C ASP A 44 -2.21 -8.80 -2.81
N CYS A 45 -3.40 -9.28 -2.47
CA CYS A 45 -3.59 -10.10 -1.28
C CYS A 45 -2.87 -11.43 -1.43
N PRO A 46 -1.93 -11.77 -0.53
CA PRO A 46 -1.20 -13.04 -0.63
C PRO A 46 -2.09 -14.28 -0.48
N HIS A 47 -3.26 -14.14 0.18
CA HIS A 47 -4.23 -15.21 0.27
C HIS A 47 -4.91 -15.47 -1.07
N HIS A 48 -5.14 -14.44 -1.86
CA HIS A 48 -5.82 -14.53 -3.14
C HIS A 48 -5.13 -13.62 -4.16
N PRO A 49 -4.01 -14.07 -4.76
CA PRO A 49 -3.22 -13.26 -5.68
C PRO A 49 -4.04 -12.70 -6.84
N GLY A 50 -3.79 -11.44 -7.17
CA GLY A 50 -4.50 -10.72 -8.22
C GLY A 50 -5.81 -10.08 -7.78
N ALA A 51 -6.28 -10.35 -6.55
CA ALA A 51 -7.50 -9.73 -6.04
C ALA A 51 -7.19 -8.36 -5.43
N PRO A 52 -7.98 -7.32 -5.75
CA PRO A 52 -7.84 -6.02 -5.09
C PRO A 52 -8.21 -6.13 -3.62
N MET A 53 -7.47 -5.41 -2.77
CA MET A 53 -7.67 -5.48 -1.32
C MET A 53 -8.73 -4.51 -0.81
N ALA A 54 -8.85 -3.34 -1.44
CA ALA A 54 -9.77 -2.31 -1.00
C ALA A 54 -11.19 -2.62 -1.44
N TRP A 55 -12.18 -2.36 -0.56
CA TRP A 55 -13.59 -2.51 -0.92
C TRP A 55 -14.14 -1.31 -1.68
N ARG A 56 -13.43 -0.18 -1.64
CA ARG A 56 -13.69 1.00 -2.45
C ARG A 56 -12.38 1.77 -2.62
N LYS A 57 -12.36 2.78 -3.49
CA LYS A 57 -11.17 3.58 -3.77
C LYS A 57 -10.51 4.07 -2.47
N ASP A 58 -9.22 3.81 -2.33
CA ASP A 58 -8.35 4.23 -1.23
C ASP A 58 -8.67 3.61 0.14
N ALA A 59 -9.61 2.66 0.23
CA ALA A 59 -10.06 2.09 1.51
C ALA A 59 -9.29 0.82 1.85
N TYR A 60 -8.05 0.98 2.32
CA TYR A 60 -7.15 -0.13 2.66
C TYR A 60 -7.02 -0.40 4.15
N LEU A 61 -7.51 0.49 5.01
CA LEU A 61 -7.32 0.38 6.45
C LEU A 61 -8.59 -0.10 7.16
N ASN A 62 -8.40 -0.69 8.35
CA ASN A 62 -9.52 -1.01 9.24
C ASN A 62 -10.12 0.28 9.84
N GLY A 63 -11.24 0.16 10.55
CA GLY A 63 -11.96 1.32 11.07
C GLY A 63 -11.15 2.18 12.04
N SER A 64 -10.18 1.60 12.75
CA SER A 64 -9.32 2.34 13.67
C SER A 64 -8.05 2.91 13.00
N GLY A 65 -7.79 2.56 11.74
CA GLY A 65 -6.58 3.01 11.02
C GLY A 65 -5.29 2.35 11.50
N THR A 66 -5.38 1.21 12.18
CA THR A 66 -4.22 0.54 12.79
C THR A 66 -3.68 -0.63 11.98
N ARG A 67 -4.45 -1.13 11.01
CA ARG A 67 -4.07 -2.28 10.18
C ARG A 67 -4.49 -2.06 8.73
N ILE A 68 -3.71 -2.65 7.81
CA ILE A 68 -4.12 -2.81 6.42
C ILE A 68 -5.03 -4.04 6.36
N VAL A 69 -6.11 -3.97 5.61
CA VAL A 69 -7.11 -5.04 5.53
C VAL A 69 -7.34 -5.43 4.08
N CYS A 70 -7.38 -6.73 3.81
CA CYS A 70 -7.97 -7.27 2.60
C CYS A 70 -9.47 -7.42 2.86
N HIS A 71 -10.28 -6.52 2.34
CA HIS A 71 -11.71 -6.49 2.64
C HIS A 71 -12.48 -7.68 2.04
N GLY A 72 -11.88 -8.36 1.05
CA GLY A 72 -12.52 -9.55 0.48
C GLY A 72 -12.53 -10.75 1.42
N HIS A 73 -11.50 -10.88 2.28
CA HIS A 73 -11.31 -12.08 3.12
C HIS A 73 -11.03 -11.76 4.58
N GLY A 74 -10.99 -10.49 4.96
CA GLY A 74 -10.79 -10.08 6.34
C GLY A 74 -9.37 -10.24 6.89
N ALA A 75 -8.39 -10.57 6.04
CA ALA A 75 -7.00 -10.64 6.46
C ALA A 75 -6.51 -9.25 6.90
N GLN A 76 -5.73 -9.18 7.98
CA GLN A 76 -5.18 -7.93 8.49
C GLN A 76 -3.65 -8.00 8.51
N PHE A 77 -3.02 -6.88 8.15
CA PHE A 77 -1.57 -6.78 8.01
C PHE A 77 -1.04 -5.62 8.83
N ASP A 78 0.13 -5.83 9.43
CA ASP A 78 0.85 -4.77 10.12
C ASP A 78 1.28 -3.69 9.11
N ILE A 79 1.04 -2.42 9.45
CA ILE A 79 1.32 -1.31 8.52
C ILE A 79 2.82 -1.19 8.25
N ALA A 80 3.66 -1.29 9.28
CA ALA A 80 5.09 -1.04 9.14
C ALA A 80 5.84 -2.18 8.45
N THR A 81 5.36 -3.43 8.57
CA THR A 81 6.07 -4.61 8.06
C THR A 81 5.35 -5.31 6.92
N GLY A 82 4.03 -5.08 6.76
CA GLY A 82 3.22 -5.81 5.80
C GLY A 82 2.91 -7.25 6.18
N MET A 83 3.34 -7.70 7.35
CA MET A 83 3.11 -9.07 7.80
C MET A 83 1.65 -9.29 8.15
N CYS A 84 1.07 -10.39 7.67
CA CYS A 84 -0.29 -10.79 8.04
C CYS A 84 -0.30 -11.22 9.51
N VAL A 85 -1.15 -10.54 10.30
CA VAL A 85 -1.27 -10.79 11.73
C VAL A 85 -2.60 -11.42 12.12
N LEU A 86 -3.55 -11.46 11.19
CA LEU A 86 -4.88 -12.04 11.44
C LEU A 86 -5.48 -12.48 10.12
N GLY A 87 -6.13 -13.63 10.12
CA GLY A 87 -6.89 -14.13 8.99
C GLY A 87 -6.19 -15.22 8.19
N PRO A 88 -6.71 -15.54 6.98
CA PRO A 88 -6.31 -16.75 6.26
C PRO A 88 -4.88 -16.76 5.75
N CYS A 89 -4.22 -15.61 5.64
CA CYS A 89 -2.82 -15.55 5.20
C CYS A 89 -1.84 -15.30 6.34
N PHE A 90 -2.19 -15.68 7.57
CA PHE A 90 -1.29 -15.56 8.72
C PHE A 90 0.07 -16.19 8.41
N GLY A 91 1.14 -15.45 8.69
CA GLY A 91 2.50 -15.87 8.37
C GLY A 91 3.00 -15.46 7.00
N GLN A 92 2.14 -14.96 6.12
CA GLN A 92 2.52 -14.38 4.84
C GLN A 92 2.60 -12.85 4.97
N ALA A 93 3.20 -12.20 3.98
CA ALA A 93 3.36 -10.75 3.98
C ALA A 93 2.98 -10.15 2.65
N LEU A 94 2.52 -8.89 2.68
CA LEU A 94 2.40 -8.08 1.48
C LEU A 94 3.79 -7.83 0.88
N THR A 95 3.85 -7.65 -0.42
CA THR A 95 5.11 -7.28 -1.08
C THR A 95 5.38 -5.80 -0.82
N SER A 96 6.44 -5.51 -0.08
CA SER A 96 6.80 -4.13 0.25
C SER A 96 7.48 -3.44 -0.92
N LEU A 97 7.23 -2.14 -1.03
CA LEU A 97 7.82 -1.28 -2.05
C LEU A 97 8.67 -0.22 -1.38
N SER A 98 9.72 0.23 -2.07
CA SER A 98 10.58 1.28 -1.56
C SER A 98 9.99 2.65 -1.88
N LEU A 99 9.44 3.32 -0.88
CA LEU A 99 8.95 4.68 -0.98
C LEU A 99 9.90 5.64 -0.25
N ASN A 100 10.05 6.83 -0.79
CA ASN A 100 10.88 7.88 -0.21
C ASN A 100 10.14 9.21 -0.23
N VAL A 101 10.23 9.95 0.86
CA VAL A 101 9.73 11.32 0.96
C VAL A 101 10.92 12.25 0.92
N ASP A 102 10.99 13.14 -0.08
CA ASP A 102 12.12 14.05 -0.25
C ASP A 102 11.95 15.33 0.56
N GLU A 103 12.89 16.27 0.36
CA GLU A 103 12.92 17.55 1.09
C GLU A 103 11.73 18.44 0.76
N GLN A 104 11.12 18.28 -0.40
CA GLN A 104 9.93 19.02 -0.82
C GLN A 104 8.62 18.31 -0.45
N ASP A 105 8.71 17.23 0.33
CA ASP A 105 7.56 16.39 0.70
C ASP A 105 6.91 15.68 -0.50
N ASP A 106 7.65 15.45 -1.58
CA ASP A 106 7.22 14.60 -2.66
C ASP A 106 7.48 13.13 -2.31
N VAL A 107 6.51 12.27 -2.62
CA VAL A 107 6.57 10.84 -2.37
C VAL A 107 6.98 10.14 -3.67
N TRP A 108 8.10 9.41 -3.60
CA TRP A 108 8.69 8.73 -4.75
C TRP A 108 8.66 7.22 -4.56
N LEU A 109 8.32 6.51 -5.63
CA LEU A 109 8.43 5.05 -5.71
C LEU A 109 9.71 4.72 -6.46
N ARG A 110 10.59 3.93 -5.83
CA ARG A 110 11.78 3.41 -6.49
C ARG A 110 11.39 2.14 -7.25
N LEU A 111 11.61 2.15 -8.56
CA LEU A 111 11.37 0.99 -9.42
C LEU A 111 12.61 0.11 -9.48
N LEU A 112 12.42 -1.18 -9.25
CA LEU A 112 13.43 -2.19 -9.52
C LEU A 112 13.33 -2.60 -10.98
N SER A 113 14.46 -2.95 -11.60
CA SER A 113 14.53 -3.23 -13.03
C SER A 113 13.60 -4.35 -13.48
N ALA A 114 13.31 -5.32 -12.62
CA ALA A 114 12.45 -6.45 -12.91
C ALA A 114 11.00 -6.26 -12.45
N TRP A 115 10.68 -5.12 -11.79
CA TRP A 115 9.36 -4.93 -11.21
C TRP A 115 8.35 -4.43 -12.23
N ARG A 116 7.14 -5.03 -12.20
CA ARG A 116 5.97 -4.61 -13.00
C ARG A 116 4.75 -4.64 -12.09
N PRO A 117 4.08 -3.50 -11.87
CA PRO A 117 2.87 -3.48 -11.07
C PRO A 117 1.69 -4.17 -11.75
#